data_530e99e1a38e4e84da8d8acb0d55fb90
#
_entry.id   530e99e1a38e4e84da8d8acb0d55fb90
#
_cell.length_a   1.000
_cell.length_b   1.000
_cell.length_c   1.000
_cell.angle_alpha   90.00
_cell.angle_beta   90.00
_cell.angle_gamma   90.00
#
_symmetry.space_group_name_H-M   'P 1'
#
loop_
_entity.id
_entity.type
_entity.pdbx_description
1 polymer ?
#
loop_
_entity_poly.entity_id
_entity_poly.type
_entity_poly.pdbx_seq_one_letter_code
_entity_poly.pdbx_strand_id
1 'polypeptide(L)'
;MFKALAPRTDIAIDFGTDRTRLVQLSQDGLDASIDAAAEFDASPFAASGAEFSIEPGFVQALRRALKSGSFAGRRCALTIPCSSLLVDTAELPSLAKDELLQGAIWEAVDRFGLDRDALHLGTLPLGGGSRAGGASEHLLVGIRRQVAMALTDCVARVGLEPSRIEAAPLAALRTAWRGMKMATAGGCFAVLHLEDGKAGLSIMSGSGLAFHRAFDWKPASSGDSQAEWIPVEGEDPGTARVFRWYGLAEETLQCFRHIDRKLGGAWPSQLVLTGPAATDPALTTALSSVCSVHALAVGLAPGVLQGVLDPMAAPCSWSAALGSALAGHASGSGRRAA
;
A
#
# COMPACT_ATOMS: atom_id res chain seq x y z
N MET A 1 -25.78 -5.11 -32.08
CA MET A 1 -25.37 -3.93 -31.25
C MET A 1 -24.09 -4.34 -30.54
N PHE A 2 -22.92 -3.93 -31.03
CA PHE A 2 -21.64 -4.24 -30.36
C PHE A 2 -21.58 -3.42 -29.07
N LYS A 3 -21.60 -4.10 -27.91
CA LYS A 3 -21.34 -3.46 -26.62
C LYS A 3 -19.88 -3.01 -26.70
N ALA A 4 -19.62 -1.70 -26.64
CA ALA A 4 -18.27 -1.19 -26.60
C ALA A 4 -17.55 -1.88 -25.41
N LEU A 5 -16.41 -2.52 -25.66
CA LEU A 5 -15.61 -3.10 -24.60
C LEU A 5 -15.21 -1.98 -23.63
N ALA A 6 -15.47 -2.20 -22.35
CA ALA A 6 -15.07 -1.24 -21.31
C ALA A 6 -13.55 -0.97 -21.39
N PRO A 7 -13.10 0.27 -21.21
CA PRO A 7 -11.68 0.60 -21.29
C PRO A 7 -10.92 -0.14 -20.19
N ARG A 8 -9.77 -0.70 -20.55
CA ARG A 8 -8.86 -1.38 -19.63
C ARG A 8 -7.93 -0.39 -18.94
N THR A 9 -7.61 -0.66 -17.70
CA THR A 9 -6.60 0.11 -16.94
C THR A 9 -5.19 -0.23 -17.42
N ASP A 10 -4.18 0.52 -16.93
CA ASP A 10 -2.80 0.08 -16.99
C ASP A 10 -2.66 -1.29 -16.28
N ILE A 11 -1.69 -2.11 -16.69
CA ILE A 11 -1.35 -3.36 -16.01
C ILE A 11 -0.67 -2.99 -14.69
N ALA A 12 -1.30 -3.23 -13.55
CA ALA A 12 -0.66 -3.02 -12.27
C ALA A 12 0.24 -4.21 -11.94
N ILE A 13 1.49 -3.94 -11.58
CA ILE A 13 2.49 -4.93 -11.18
C ILE A 13 2.91 -4.61 -9.76
N ASP A 14 2.49 -5.44 -8.83
CA ASP A 14 2.85 -5.35 -7.43
C ASP A 14 4.05 -6.25 -7.15
N PHE A 15 5.19 -5.63 -6.88
CA PHE A 15 6.42 -6.31 -6.48
C PHE A 15 6.40 -6.50 -4.96
N GLY A 16 5.66 -7.46 -4.47
CA GLY A 16 5.70 -7.82 -3.05
C GLY A 16 7.07 -8.35 -2.61
N THR A 17 7.25 -8.68 -1.34
CA THR A 17 8.51 -9.20 -0.81
C THR A 17 8.75 -10.67 -1.12
N ASP A 18 7.70 -11.44 -1.34
CA ASP A 18 7.72 -12.88 -1.64
C ASP A 18 7.24 -13.20 -3.06
N ARG A 19 6.24 -12.48 -3.53
CA ARG A 19 5.51 -12.74 -4.79
C ARG A 19 5.34 -11.47 -5.59
N THR A 20 5.28 -11.66 -6.89
CA THR A 20 4.86 -10.59 -7.81
C THR A 20 3.45 -10.88 -8.31
N ARG A 21 2.57 -9.88 -8.21
CA ARG A 21 1.17 -9.95 -8.63
C ARG A 21 0.87 -8.96 -9.74
N LEU A 22 0.17 -9.41 -10.74
CA LEU A 22 -0.25 -8.59 -11.87
C LEU A 22 -1.78 -8.55 -11.92
N VAL A 23 -2.33 -7.36 -12.10
CA VAL A 23 -3.78 -7.20 -12.30
C VAL A 23 -4.08 -6.16 -13.36
N GLN A 24 -5.11 -6.40 -14.13
CA GLN A 24 -5.69 -5.42 -15.05
C GLN A 24 -7.20 -5.40 -14.87
N LEU A 25 -7.76 -4.21 -14.78
CA LEU A 25 -9.20 -4.02 -14.62
C LEU A 25 -9.81 -3.53 -15.93
N SER A 26 -11.06 -3.91 -16.16
CA SER A 26 -11.96 -3.21 -17.07
C SER A 26 -12.88 -2.33 -16.25
N GLN A 27 -13.20 -1.12 -16.74
CA GLN A 27 -14.01 -0.17 -15.98
C GLN A 27 -15.16 0.36 -16.84
N ASP A 28 -16.36 0.28 -16.28
CA ASP A 28 -17.57 0.88 -16.83
C ASP A 28 -18.15 1.86 -15.78
N GLY A 29 -17.84 3.13 -15.95
CA GLY A 29 -18.24 4.15 -14.98
C GLY A 29 -17.58 3.98 -13.62
N LEU A 30 -18.38 3.75 -12.57
CA LEU A 30 -17.93 3.51 -11.21
C LEU A 30 -17.63 2.03 -10.93
N ASP A 31 -18.09 1.13 -11.79
CA ASP A 31 -17.87 -0.31 -11.65
C ASP A 31 -16.54 -0.71 -12.28
N ALA A 32 -15.82 -1.55 -11.59
CA ALA A 32 -14.59 -2.15 -12.09
C ALA A 32 -14.65 -3.67 -11.90
N SER A 33 -14.20 -4.40 -12.91
CA SER A 33 -14.08 -5.85 -12.85
C SER A 33 -12.64 -6.27 -13.18
N ILE A 34 -12.18 -7.39 -12.65
CA ILE A 34 -10.87 -7.92 -12.99
C ILE A 34 -10.99 -8.56 -14.39
N ASP A 35 -10.17 -8.04 -15.27
CA ASP A 35 -10.10 -8.50 -16.65
C ASP A 35 -8.97 -9.53 -16.85
N ALA A 36 -7.86 -9.33 -16.15
CA ALA A 36 -6.74 -10.24 -16.11
C ALA A 36 -6.04 -10.20 -14.75
N ALA A 37 -5.60 -11.36 -14.26
CA ALA A 37 -4.78 -11.49 -13.07
C ALA A 37 -3.78 -12.64 -13.23
N ALA A 38 -2.59 -12.47 -12.63
CA ALA A 38 -1.56 -13.50 -12.54
C ALA A 38 -0.67 -13.23 -11.34
N GLU A 39 -0.11 -14.30 -10.75
CA GLU A 39 0.93 -14.18 -9.74
C GLU A 39 2.03 -15.23 -9.96
N PHE A 40 3.20 -14.98 -9.39
CA PHE A 40 4.30 -15.96 -9.38
C PHE A 40 5.22 -15.74 -8.18
N ASP A 41 5.83 -16.84 -7.72
CA ASP A 41 6.68 -16.92 -6.53
C ASP A 41 8.10 -16.41 -6.83
N ALA A 42 8.24 -15.13 -7.07
CA ALA A 42 9.51 -14.43 -7.17
C ALA A 42 9.32 -12.93 -6.96
N SER A 43 10.30 -12.31 -6.35
CA SER A 43 10.34 -10.86 -6.14
C SER A 43 11.76 -10.33 -6.35
N PRO A 44 11.92 -9.10 -6.87
CA PRO A 44 13.21 -8.40 -6.84
C PRO A 44 13.56 -7.86 -5.45
N PHE A 45 12.63 -7.92 -4.49
CA PHE A 45 12.79 -7.45 -3.12
C PHE A 45 12.82 -8.65 -2.17
N ALA A 46 13.98 -8.96 -1.59
CA ALA A 46 14.07 -10.05 -0.64
C ALA A 46 13.45 -9.67 0.71
N ALA A 47 12.69 -10.59 1.31
CA ALA A 47 12.05 -10.43 2.61
C ALA A 47 13.05 -10.16 3.77
N SER A 48 14.29 -10.62 3.64
CA SER A 48 15.32 -10.55 4.68
C SER A 48 16.16 -9.26 4.69
N GLY A 49 15.77 -8.21 3.95
CA GLY A 49 16.59 -7.00 3.82
C GLY A 49 17.86 -7.19 2.98
N ALA A 50 17.95 -8.30 2.23
CA ALA A 50 18.99 -8.51 1.25
C ALA A 50 18.94 -7.45 0.15
N GLU A 51 20.06 -7.25 -0.49
CA GLU A 51 20.23 -6.23 -1.53
C GLU A 51 19.24 -6.46 -2.69
N PHE A 52 18.59 -5.38 -3.14
CA PHE A 52 17.71 -5.42 -4.30
C PHE A 52 18.42 -6.03 -5.51
N SER A 53 17.86 -7.06 -6.10
CA SER A 53 18.41 -7.73 -7.27
C SER A 53 17.33 -8.24 -8.22
N ILE A 54 17.52 -8.02 -9.51
CA ILE A 54 16.65 -8.60 -10.55
C ILE A 54 17.38 -9.75 -11.22
N GLU A 55 17.03 -10.94 -10.80
CA GLU A 55 17.58 -12.17 -11.35
C GLU A 55 17.11 -12.42 -12.79
N PRO A 56 17.93 -13.04 -13.66
CA PRO A 56 17.51 -13.37 -15.02
C PRO A 56 16.22 -14.22 -15.09
N GLY A 57 16.02 -15.09 -14.11
CA GLY A 57 14.83 -15.93 -13.98
C GLY A 57 13.56 -15.11 -13.72
N PHE A 58 13.67 -13.96 -13.03
CA PHE A 58 12.55 -13.08 -12.74
C PHE A 58 11.92 -12.51 -14.02
N VAL A 59 12.72 -11.99 -14.95
CA VAL A 59 12.24 -11.44 -16.23
C VAL A 59 11.50 -12.51 -17.04
N GLN A 60 11.97 -13.76 -17.00
CA GLN A 60 11.29 -14.87 -17.67
C GLN A 60 9.96 -15.23 -17.00
N ALA A 61 9.91 -15.22 -15.66
CA ALA A 61 8.69 -15.47 -14.90
C ALA A 61 7.64 -14.37 -15.20
N LEU A 62 8.05 -13.10 -15.20
CA LEU A 62 7.19 -11.97 -15.54
C LEU A 62 6.63 -12.10 -16.97
N ARG A 63 7.48 -12.48 -17.93
CA ARG A 63 7.02 -12.71 -19.33
C ARG A 63 6.01 -13.85 -19.43
N ARG A 64 6.20 -14.94 -18.68
CA ARG A 64 5.24 -16.05 -18.63
C ARG A 64 3.91 -15.61 -18.00
N ALA A 65 3.94 -14.89 -16.89
CA ALA A 65 2.75 -14.38 -16.22
C ALA A 65 1.92 -13.46 -17.14
N LEU A 66 2.58 -12.56 -17.87
CA LEU A 66 1.92 -11.69 -18.85
C LEU A 66 1.26 -12.47 -19.98
N LYS A 67 1.89 -13.55 -20.47
CA LYS A 67 1.33 -14.38 -21.52
C LYS A 67 0.15 -15.25 -21.05
N SER A 68 0.22 -15.78 -19.83
CA SER A 68 -0.82 -16.65 -19.28
C SER A 68 -2.06 -15.88 -18.84
N GLY A 69 -1.91 -14.62 -18.38
CA GLY A 69 -2.98 -13.84 -17.80
C GLY A 69 -3.85 -13.06 -18.78
N SER A 70 -3.63 -13.16 -20.09
CA SER A 70 -4.44 -12.45 -21.11
C SER A 70 -4.45 -10.91 -20.97
N PHE A 71 -3.38 -10.33 -20.45
CA PHE A 71 -3.22 -8.88 -20.34
C PHE A 71 -3.19 -8.18 -21.70
N ALA A 72 -3.72 -6.96 -21.75
CA ALA A 72 -3.77 -6.17 -22.97
C ALA A 72 -3.14 -4.79 -22.82
N GLY A 73 -2.55 -4.29 -23.90
CA GLY A 73 -1.83 -3.03 -23.92
C GLY A 73 -0.38 -3.20 -23.43
N ARG A 74 0.31 -2.06 -23.27
CA ARG A 74 1.74 -2.02 -22.90
C ARG A 74 2.00 -1.17 -21.68
N ARG A 75 1.08 -0.29 -21.31
CA ARG A 75 1.25 0.59 -20.14
C ARG A 75 1.13 -0.20 -18.86
N CYS A 76 2.06 0.05 -17.93
CA CYS A 76 2.01 -0.57 -16.62
C CYS A 76 2.25 0.44 -15.49
N ALA A 77 1.74 0.11 -14.30
CA ALA A 77 2.02 0.79 -13.04
C ALA A 77 2.77 -0.16 -12.12
N LEU A 78 3.81 0.33 -11.45
CA LEU A 78 4.69 -0.45 -10.61
C LEU A 78 4.42 -0.11 -9.14
N THR A 79 4.26 -1.12 -8.29
CA THR A 79 4.04 -0.93 -6.86
C THR A 79 5.25 -1.46 -6.09
N ILE A 80 5.76 -0.63 -5.17
CA ILE A 80 6.99 -0.89 -4.42
C ILE A 80 6.64 -1.24 -2.98
N PRO A 81 7.20 -2.33 -2.41
CA PRO A 81 6.94 -2.74 -1.03
C PRO A 81 7.50 -1.76 0.00
N CYS A 82 6.89 -1.76 1.20
CA CYS A 82 7.29 -0.91 2.33
C CYS A 82 8.78 -1.01 2.66
N SER A 83 9.38 -2.18 2.50
CA SER A 83 10.80 -2.45 2.80
C SER A 83 11.77 -1.62 1.97
N SER A 84 11.36 -1.13 0.80
CA SER A 84 12.21 -0.34 -0.11
C SER A 84 11.79 1.12 -0.20
N LEU A 85 10.78 1.53 0.57
CA LEU A 85 10.34 2.92 0.63
C LEU A 85 11.13 3.71 1.66
N LEU A 86 11.36 4.97 1.33
CA LEU A 86 11.83 6.02 2.21
C LEU A 86 10.62 6.92 2.49
N VAL A 87 10.18 6.96 3.75
CA VAL A 87 8.95 7.65 4.12
C VAL A 87 9.20 8.55 5.31
N ASP A 88 8.84 9.83 5.19
CA ASP A 88 8.86 10.81 6.27
C ASP A 88 7.83 11.90 6.00
N THR A 89 7.69 12.84 6.90
CA THR A 89 6.82 14.01 6.75
C THR A 89 7.62 15.30 6.84
N ALA A 90 7.24 16.31 6.06
CA ALA A 90 7.84 17.64 6.11
C ALA A 90 6.76 18.73 6.06
N GLU A 91 7.02 19.85 6.74
CA GLU A 91 6.26 21.08 6.58
C GLU A 91 6.80 21.84 5.36
N LEU A 92 5.96 22.00 4.34
CA LEU A 92 6.33 22.70 3.11
C LEU A 92 5.48 23.97 2.98
N PRO A 93 6.07 25.09 2.53
CA PRO A 93 5.32 26.30 2.24
C PRO A 93 4.36 26.09 1.08
N SER A 94 3.35 26.94 0.99
CA SER A 94 2.42 26.96 -0.15
C SER A 94 3.13 27.51 -1.40
N LEU A 95 3.58 26.63 -2.25
CA LEU A 95 4.36 26.90 -3.47
C LEU A 95 3.64 26.36 -4.71
N ALA A 96 4.06 26.79 -5.89
CA ALA A 96 3.67 26.13 -7.14
C ALA A 96 4.20 24.68 -7.16
N LYS A 97 3.53 23.81 -7.93
CA LYS A 97 3.80 22.36 -7.90
C LYS A 97 5.27 21.99 -8.10
N ASP A 98 5.94 22.69 -9.02
CA ASP A 98 7.36 22.40 -9.35
C ASP A 98 8.30 22.90 -8.26
N GLU A 99 8.03 24.07 -7.67
CA GLU A 99 8.77 24.61 -6.53
C GLU A 99 8.56 23.78 -5.27
N LEU A 100 7.32 23.33 -5.04
CA LEU A 100 6.97 22.43 -3.94
C LEU A 100 7.78 21.13 -4.02
N LEU A 101 7.89 20.54 -5.21
CA LEU A 101 8.70 19.33 -5.42
C LEU A 101 10.19 19.58 -5.15
N GLN A 102 10.71 20.74 -5.57
CA GLN A 102 12.11 21.11 -5.26
C GLN A 102 12.32 21.24 -3.75
N GLY A 103 11.42 21.94 -3.04
CA GLY A 103 11.46 22.05 -1.59
C GLY A 103 11.37 20.68 -0.90
N ALA A 104 10.48 19.82 -1.36
CA ALA A 104 10.35 18.45 -0.87
C ALA A 104 11.64 17.61 -1.08
N ILE A 105 12.33 17.80 -2.20
CA ILE A 105 13.60 17.11 -2.46
C ILE A 105 14.69 17.57 -1.47
N TRP A 106 14.78 18.86 -1.15
CA TRP A 106 15.74 19.35 -0.16
C TRP A 106 15.50 18.75 1.23
N GLU A 107 14.25 18.75 1.69
CA GLU A 107 13.87 18.11 2.94
C GLU A 107 14.18 16.60 2.94
N ALA A 108 13.91 15.91 1.82
CA ALA A 108 14.15 14.49 1.69
C ALA A 108 15.64 14.12 1.69
N VAL A 109 16.49 14.94 1.07
CA VAL A 109 17.95 14.76 1.07
C VAL A 109 18.48 14.78 2.49
N ASP A 110 18.07 15.77 3.29
CA ASP A 110 18.50 15.91 4.68
C ASP A 110 18.00 14.74 5.54
N ARG A 111 16.73 14.38 5.43
CA ARG A 111 16.08 13.34 6.24
C ARG A 111 16.54 11.92 5.90
N PHE A 112 16.71 11.62 4.62
CA PHE A 112 17.06 10.27 4.17
C PHE A 112 18.57 10.06 4.06
N GLY A 113 19.38 11.11 4.16
CA GLY A 113 20.83 11.02 4.03
C GLY A 113 21.29 10.53 2.65
N LEU A 114 20.57 10.89 1.60
CA LEU A 114 20.86 10.50 0.23
C LEU A 114 21.06 11.74 -0.64
N ASP A 115 21.97 11.63 -1.60
CA ASP A 115 22.13 12.67 -2.61
C ASP A 115 20.85 12.81 -3.46
N ARG A 116 20.60 14.05 -3.91
CA ARG A 116 19.46 14.38 -4.75
C ARG A 116 19.34 13.45 -5.98
N ASP A 117 20.46 13.15 -6.62
CA ASP A 117 20.48 12.31 -7.81
C ASP A 117 20.31 10.82 -7.51
N ALA A 118 20.45 10.41 -6.27
CA ALA A 118 20.20 9.05 -5.81
C ALA A 118 18.74 8.80 -5.43
N LEU A 119 17.89 9.85 -5.39
CA LEU A 119 16.51 9.80 -4.92
C LEU A 119 15.51 9.96 -6.06
N HIS A 120 14.44 9.17 -6.03
CA HIS A 120 13.22 9.38 -6.78
C HIS A 120 12.09 9.62 -5.77
N LEU A 121 11.50 10.83 -5.79
CA LEU A 121 10.59 11.32 -4.74
C LEU A 121 9.24 11.72 -5.30
N GLY A 122 8.18 11.36 -4.58
CA GLY A 122 6.85 11.91 -4.67
C GLY A 122 6.44 12.57 -3.35
N THR A 123 5.51 13.51 -3.40
CA THR A 123 4.95 14.15 -2.20
C THR A 123 3.42 14.18 -2.26
N LEU A 124 2.78 14.02 -1.10
CA LEU A 124 1.33 14.05 -0.92
C LEU A 124 0.98 14.99 0.24
N PRO A 125 0.01 15.90 0.08
CA PRO A 125 -0.44 16.73 1.18
C PRO A 125 -1.14 15.86 2.24
N LEU A 126 -0.88 16.13 3.52
CA LEU A 126 -1.59 15.55 4.64
C LEU A 126 -2.71 16.48 5.09
N GLY A 127 -3.91 15.91 5.26
CA GLY A 127 -5.14 16.66 5.56
C GLY A 127 -5.22 17.17 6.99
N GLY A 128 -4.25 17.99 7.43
CA GLY A 128 -4.26 18.66 8.74
C GLY A 128 -4.66 20.13 8.72
N GLY A 129 -5.05 20.65 7.56
CA GLY A 129 -5.32 22.09 7.38
C GLY A 129 -4.03 22.90 7.18
N SER A 130 -4.14 24.04 6.48
CA SER A 130 -3.05 24.99 6.37
C SER A 130 -2.84 25.67 7.72
N ARG A 131 -1.62 25.64 8.25
CA ARG A 131 -1.26 26.38 9.47
C ARG A 131 -1.17 27.88 9.20
N ALA A 132 -1.20 28.67 10.27
CA ALA A 132 -0.93 30.11 10.19
C ALA A 132 0.41 30.34 9.49
N GLY A 133 0.41 31.01 8.33
CA GLY A 133 1.60 31.21 7.50
C GLY A 133 1.59 30.45 6.16
N GLY A 134 0.53 29.67 5.86
CA GLY A 134 0.37 29.00 4.56
C GLY A 134 1.20 27.74 4.39
N ALA A 135 1.95 27.28 5.41
CA ALA A 135 2.65 25.99 5.36
C ALA A 135 1.66 24.82 5.56
N SER A 136 1.91 23.70 4.90
CA SER A 136 1.15 22.47 5.04
C SER A 136 2.09 21.28 5.21
N GLU A 137 1.61 20.28 5.96
CA GLU A 137 2.36 19.04 6.15
C GLU A 137 2.20 18.15 4.93
N HIS A 138 3.31 17.60 4.48
CA HIS A 138 3.38 16.71 3.33
C HIS A 138 4.03 15.38 3.71
N LEU A 139 3.50 14.30 3.20
CA LEU A 139 4.16 13.01 3.19
C LEU A 139 5.19 13.00 2.06
N LEU A 140 6.43 12.70 2.41
CA LEU A 140 7.53 12.44 1.49
C LEU A 140 7.62 10.93 1.27
N VAL A 141 7.51 10.49 0.02
CA VAL A 141 7.62 9.08 -0.34
C VAL A 141 8.68 8.94 -1.42
N GLY A 142 9.78 8.33 -1.06
CA GLY A 142 10.93 8.17 -1.94
C GLY A 142 11.36 6.72 -2.10
N ILE A 143 12.11 6.48 -3.15
CA ILE A 143 12.87 5.24 -3.38
C ILE A 143 14.25 5.60 -3.93
N ARG A 144 15.22 4.70 -3.78
CA ARG A 144 16.52 4.87 -4.43
C ARG A 144 16.34 4.87 -5.94
N ARG A 145 16.90 5.85 -6.63
CA ARG A 145 16.78 6.00 -8.10
C ARG A 145 17.24 4.75 -8.85
N GLN A 146 18.31 4.10 -8.39
CA GLN A 146 18.79 2.85 -8.98
C GLN A 146 17.71 1.74 -8.97
N VAL A 147 16.89 1.65 -7.92
CA VAL A 147 15.78 0.69 -7.84
C VAL A 147 14.72 1.04 -8.87
N ALA A 148 14.31 2.32 -8.94
CA ALA A 148 13.34 2.79 -9.92
C ALA A 148 13.77 2.48 -11.36
N MET A 149 15.04 2.77 -11.69
CA MET A 149 15.60 2.52 -13.02
C MET A 149 15.64 1.02 -13.33
N ALA A 150 16.12 0.19 -12.41
CA ALA A 150 16.23 -1.24 -12.65
C ALA A 150 14.86 -1.91 -12.85
N LEU A 151 13.83 -1.47 -12.11
CA LEU A 151 12.46 -1.95 -12.31
C LEU A 151 11.88 -1.50 -13.65
N THR A 152 12.12 -0.24 -14.02
CA THR A 152 11.75 0.31 -15.33
C THR A 152 12.36 -0.50 -16.48
N ASP A 153 13.65 -0.77 -16.40
CA ASP A 153 14.37 -1.59 -17.38
C ASP A 153 13.87 -3.03 -17.42
N CYS A 154 13.55 -3.59 -16.24
CA CYS A 154 13.00 -4.95 -16.12
C CYS A 154 11.70 -5.08 -16.90
N VAL A 155 10.74 -4.18 -16.69
CA VAL A 155 9.45 -4.23 -17.38
C VAL A 155 9.57 -3.88 -18.86
N ALA A 156 10.50 -3.01 -19.24
CA ALA A 156 10.81 -2.71 -20.65
C ALA A 156 11.30 -3.94 -21.42
N ARG A 157 12.09 -4.83 -20.78
CA ARG A 157 12.57 -6.10 -21.38
C ARG A 157 11.43 -7.07 -21.72
N VAL A 158 10.27 -6.93 -21.10
CA VAL A 158 9.08 -7.73 -21.44
C VAL A 158 8.09 -6.99 -22.33
N GLY A 159 8.45 -5.79 -22.81
CA GLY A 159 7.68 -4.99 -23.76
C GLY A 159 6.65 -4.07 -23.12
N LEU A 160 6.75 -3.80 -21.81
CA LEU A 160 5.88 -2.89 -21.10
C LEU A 160 6.49 -1.48 -20.99
N GLU A 161 5.61 -0.50 -20.81
CA GLU A 161 5.93 0.92 -20.67
C GLU A 161 5.44 1.42 -19.30
N PRO A 162 6.34 1.66 -18.33
CA PRO A 162 5.93 2.11 -17.02
C PRO A 162 5.36 3.53 -17.09
N SER A 163 4.16 3.70 -16.55
CA SER A 163 3.44 4.98 -16.49
C SER A 163 3.66 5.70 -15.16
N ARG A 164 3.89 4.94 -14.08
CA ARG A 164 4.11 5.44 -12.73
C ARG A 164 4.71 4.36 -11.82
N ILE A 165 5.27 4.83 -10.72
CA ILE A 165 5.74 4.01 -9.59
C ILE A 165 4.97 4.48 -8.35
N GLU A 166 4.41 3.55 -7.58
CA GLU A 166 3.59 3.82 -6.40
C GLU A 166 4.08 3.03 -5.18
N ALA A 167 3.81 3.56 -3.98
CA ALA A 167 4.02 2.85 -2.72
C ALA A 167 2.88 1.83 -2.48
N ALA A 168 3.21 0.58 -2.18
CA ALA A 168 2.23 -0.48 -1.93
C ALA A 168 1.20 -0.12 -0.85
N PRO A 169 1.58 0.47 0.32
CA PRO A 169 0.59 0.85 1.33
C PRO A 169 -0.38 1.94 0.86
N LEU A 170 0.07 2.88 0.00
CA LEU A 170 -0.81 3.92 -0.55
C LEU A 170 -1.72 3.38 -1.66
N ALA A 171 -1.23 2.44 -2.45
CA ALA A 171 -2.06 1.73 -3.41
C ALA A 171 -3.13 0.88 -2.69
N ALA A 172 -2.75 0.12 -1.66
CA ALA A 172 -3.67 -0.67 -0.83
C ALA A 172 -4.71 0.21 -0.11
N LEU A 173 -4.32 1.40 0.36
CA LEU A 173 -5.23 2.39 0.91
C LEU A 173 -6.34 2.75 -0.08
N ARG A 174 -6.03 2.91 -1.36
CA ARG A 174 -7.01 3.23 -2.41
C ARG A 174 -8.04 2.11 -2.59
N THR A 175 -7.60 0.84 -2.51
CA THR A 175 -8.51 -0.32 -2.53
C THR A 175 -9.46 -0.30 -1.33
N ALA A 176 -8.92 -0.12 -0.13
CA ALA A 176 -9.71 -0.02 1.09
C ALA A 176 -10.68 1.17 1.05
N TRP A 177 -10.22 2.35 0.63
CA TRP A 177 -11.04 3.56 0.50
C TRP A 177 -12.25 3.35 -0.42
N ARG A 178 -12.03 2.71 -1.56
CA ARG A 178 -13.13 2.45 -2.50
C ARG A 178 -14.18 1.53 -1.89
N GLY A 179 -13.77 0.51 -1.14
CA GLY A 179 -14.68 -0.37 -0.41
C GLY A 179 -15.42 0.32 0.74
N MET A 180 -14.75 1.24 1.42
CA MET A 180 -15.29 1.97 2.58
C MET A 180 -16.18 3.16 2.21
N LYS A 181 -16.01 3.76 1.03
CA LYS A 181 -16.77 4.96 0.59
C LYS A 181 -18.28 4.74 0.58
N MET A 182 -18.71 3.49 0.53
CA MET A 182 -20.12 3.11 0.64
C MET A 182 -20.63 3.08 2.09
N ALA A 183 -19.73 3.07 3.08
CA ALA A 183 -20.11 2.83 4.48
C ALA A 183 -19.97 4.04 5.42
N THR A 184 -19.11 5.03 5.11
CA THR A 184 -18.78 6.12 6.05
C THR A 184 -18.62 7.47 5.35
N ALA A 185 -19.70 8.24 5.27
CA ALA A 185 -19.61 9.65 4.87
C ALA A 185 -18.92 10.45 6.01
N GLY A 186 -17.66 10.85 5.80
CA GLY A 186 -16.98 11.85 6.62
C GLY A 186 -16.29 11.37 7.90
N GLY A 187 -16.17 10.06 8.13
CA GLY A 187 -15.49 9.51 9.31
C GLY A 187 -13.97 9.42 9.20
N CYS A 188 -13.32 9.10 10.33
CA CYS A 188 -11.91 8.72 10.40
C CYS A 188 -11.79 7.20 10.34
N PHE A 189 -10.91 6.66 9.48
CA PHE A 189 -10.60 5.23 9.45
C PHE A 189 -9.11 5.01 9.16
N ALA A 190 -8.62 3.85 9.53
CA ALA A 190 -7.23 3.47 9.32
C ALA A 190 -7.10 2.27 8.37
N VAL A 191 -5.99 2.22 7.64
CA VAL A 191 -5.59 1.07 6.83
C VAL A 191 -4.18 0.67 7.24
N LEU A 192 -4.01 -0.57 7.64
CA LEU A 192 -2.73 -1.16 7.97
C LEU A 192 -2.35 -2.16 6.88
N HIS A 193 -1.35 -1.81 6.10
CA HIS A 193 -0.78 -2.66 5.07
C HIS A 193 0.40 -3.45 5.65
N LEU A 194 0.32 -4.76 5.58
CA LEU A 194 1.25 -5.67 6.24
C LEU A 194 2.00 -6.51 5.22
N GLU A 195 3.30 -6.33 5.21
CA GLU A 195 4.26 -7.14 4.47
C GLU A 195 5.13 -7.94 5.45
N ASP A 196 6.05 -8.75 4.94
CA ASP A 196 6.98 -9.46 5.80
C ASP A 196 7.98 -8.48 6.44
N GLY A 197 7.92 -8.36 7.75
CA GLY A 197 8.79 -7.50 8.55
C GLY A 197 8.53 -6.00 8.48
N LYS A 198 7.59 -5.52 7.65
CA LYS A 198 7.27 -4.09 7.49
C LYS A 198 5.76 -3.86 7.47
N ALA A 199 5.35 -2.73 8.02
CA ALA A 199 3.97 -2.28 7.97
C ALA A 199 3.89 -0.81 7.56
N GLY A 200 2.82 -0.47 6.83
CA GLY A 200 2.46 0.90 6.50
C GLY A 200 1.07 1.22 7.04
N LEU A 201 0.99 2.10 8.04
CA LEU A 201 -0.28 2.57 8.59
C LEU A 201 -0.66 3.91 7.97
N SER A 202 -1.84 3.95 7.37
CA SER A 202 -2.45 5.16 6.80
C SER A 202 -3.73 5.48 7.54
N ILE A 203 -3.94 6.74 7.91
CA ILE A 203 -5.19 7.21 8.55
C ILE A 203 -5.82 8.26 7.65
N MET A 204 -7.07 8.04 7.30
CA MET A 204 -7.90 8.95 6.52
C MET A 204 -8.85 9.70 7.45
N SER A 205 -8.96 11.02 7.24
CA SER A 205 -9.92 11.86 7.95
C SER A 205 -10.60 12.78 6.94
N GLY A 206 -11.92 12.76 6.91
CA GLY A 206 -12.67 13.45 5.87
C GLY A 206 -12.36 12.89 4.48
N SER A 207 -11.90 13.73 3.55
CA SER A 207 -11.57 13.33 2.17
C SER A 207 -10.07 13.09 1.93
N GLY A 208 -9.22 13.26 2.95
CA GLY A 208 -7.77 13.28 2.78
C GLY A 208 -6.99 12.31 3.66
N LEU A 209 -5.77 12.02 3.24
CA LEU A 209 -4.78 11.32 4.05
C LEU A 209 -4.33 12.25 5.19
N ALA A 210 -4.64 11.88 6.44
CA ALA A 210 -4.29 12.68 7.61
C ALA A 210 -2.95 12.27 8.22
N PHE A 211 -2.56 11.02 8.02
CA PHE A 211 -1.34 10.45 8.59
C PHE A 211 -0.89 9.23 7.79
N HIS A 212 0.42 9.07 7.68
CA HIS A 212 1.03 7.83 7.22
C HIS A 212 2.34 7.60 7.96
N ARG A 213 2.58 6.36 8.37
CA ARG A 213 3.84 5.93 8.97
C ARG A 213 4.18 4.50 8.53
N ALA A 214 5.43 4.30 8.15
CA ALA A 214 5.99 2.97 7.97
C ALA A 214 6.81 2.60 9.21
N PHE A 215 6.75 1.34 9.64
CA PHE A 215 7.51 0.83 10.77
C PHE A 215 7.84 -0.65 10.61
N ASP A 216 8.90 -1.06 11.30
CA ASP A 216 9.30 -2.47 11.37
C ASP A 216 8.41 -3.22 12.36
N TRP A 217 8.08 -4.44 12.03
CA TRP A 217 7.42 -5.34 12.94
C TRP A 217 7.95 -6.77 12.77
N LYS A 218 7.94 -7.51 13.85
CA LYS A 218 8.22 -8.95 13.83
C LYS A 218 7.16 -9.64 14.64
N PRO A 219 6.58 -10.75 14.15
CA PRO A 219 5.76 -11.57 15.00
C PRO A 219 6.67 -12.07 16.14
N ALA A 220 6.19 -11.97 17.39
CA ALA A 220 6.93 -12.52 18.51
C ALA A 220 7.22 -14.00 18.22
N SER A 221 8.49 -14.34 18.08
CA SER A 221 8.91 -15.74 17.96
C SER A 221 8.81 -16.39 19.34
N SER A 222 8.46 -17.65 19.37
CA SER A 222 8.41 -18.48 20.59
C SER A 222 9.77 -18.61 21.31
N GLY A 223 10.75 -17.76 21.00
CA GLY A 223 12.09 -17.75 21.55
C GLY A 223 12.67 -16.36 21.85
N ASP A 224 11.98 -15.25 21.53
CA ASP A 224 12.45 -13.90 21.87
C ASP A 224 12.02 -13.51 23.29
N SER A 225 12.95 -13.67 24.21
CA SER A 225 12.84 -13.57 25.66
C SER A 225 12.85 -12.13 26.21
N GLN A 226 11.96 -11.26 25.76
CA GLN A 226 11.62 -10.05 26.55
C GLN A 226 10.13 -9.95 26.86
N ALA A 227 9.30 -10.82 26.35
CA ALA A 227 8.01 -11.17 26.91
C ALA A 227 8.01 -12.71 27.01
N GLU A 228 8.63 -13.23 28.03
CA GLU A 228 8.52 -14.62 28.41
C GLU A 228 7.04 -14.88 28.83
N TRP A 229 6.19 -15.02 27.80
CA TRP A 229 4.92 -15.68 28.05
C TRP A 229 5.24 -17.18 28.18
N ILE A 230 5.36 -17.63 29.40
CA ILE A 230 5.37 -19.05 29.75
C ILE A 230 3.93 -19.51 29.62
N PRO A 231 3.59 -20.41 28.66
CA PRO A 231 2.24 -20.98 28.63
C PRO A 231 1.93 -21.57 29.99
N VAL A 232 0.91 -21.02 30.65
CA VAL A 232 0.37 -21.66 31.85
C VAL A 232 -0.29 -22.95 31.38
N GLU A 233 0.06 -24.08 32.01
CA GLU A 233 -0.55 -25.38 31.68
C GLU A 233 -2.05 -25.26 31.71
N GLY A 234 -2.72 -25.40 30.55
CA GLY A 234 -4.18 -25.27 30.41
C GLY A 234 -4.67 -24.06 29.61
N GLU A 235 -3.79 -23.14 29.13
CA GLU A 235 -4.23 -22.05 28.26
C GLU A 235 -4.51 -22.50 26.82
N ASP A 236 -5.57 -21.91 26.26
CA ASP A 236 -6.00 -22.16 24.89
C ASP A 236 -4.90 -21.75 23.89
N PRO A 237 -4.52 -22.62 22.94
CA PRO A 237 -3.57 -22.28 21.87
C PRO A 237 -3.94 -21.01 21.08
N GLY A 238 -5.21 -20.59 21.11
CA GLY A 238 -5.68 -19.33 20.52
C GLY A 238 -5.09 -18.10 21.20
N THR A 239 -4.90 -18.14 22.54
CA THR A 239 -4.35 -17.02 23.31
C THR A 239 -2.88 -16.75 22.94
N ALA A 240 -2.07 -17.79 22.78
CA ALA A 240 -0.67 -17.69 22.37
C ALA A 240 -0.53 -17.04 20.95
N ARG A 241 -1.46 -17.35 20.06
CA ARG A 241 -1.49 -16.77 18.71
C ARG A 241 -1.78 -15.28 18.74
N VAL A 242 -2.62 -14.81 19.63
CA VAL A 242 -2.96 -13.38 19.78
C VAL A 242 -1.77 -12.59 20.31
N PHE A 243 -1.04 -13.11 21.29
CA PHE A 243 0.15 -12.46 21.85
C PHE A 243 1.24 -12.21 20.83
N ARG A 244 1.36 -13.05 19.83
CA ARG A 244 2.29 -12.87 18.70
C ARG A 244 2.17 -11.50 18.02
N TRP A 245 0.99 -10.90 18.05
CA TRP A 245 0.67 -9.65 17.35
C TRP A 245 0.64 -8.42 18.27
N TYR A 246 0.90 -8.58 19.56
CA TYR A 246 0.79 -7.49 20.54
C TYR A 246 1.71 -6.32 20.23
N GLY A 247 2.97 -6.55 19.87
CA GLY A 247 3.91 -5.48 19.55
C GLY A 247 3.43 -4.63 18.35
N LEU A 248 2.89 -5.27 17.31
CA LEU A 248 2.29 -4.57 16.18
C LEU A 248 1.04 -3.77 16.60
N ALA A 249 0.21 -4.34 17.46
CA ALA A 249 -1.01 -3.68 17.95
C ALA A 249 -0.67 -2.46 18.82
N GLU A 250 0.35 -2.55 19.66
CA GLU A 250 0.83 -1.41 20.47
C GLU A 250 1.39 -0.28 19.60
N GLU A 251 2.22 -0.56 18.59
CA GLU A 251 2.71 0.43 17.63
C GLU A 251 1.54 1.10 16.90
N THR A 252 0.54 0.33 16.48
CA THR A 252 -0.67 0.86 15.85
C THR A 252 -1.44 1.77 16.81
N LEU A 253 -1.59 1.38 18.08
CA LEU A 253 -2.24 2.17 19.12
C LEU A 253 -1.50 3.50 19.39
N GLN A 254 -0.16 3.49 19.41
CA GLN A 254 0.63 4.70 19.57
C GLN A 254 0.39 5.69 18.42
N CYS A 255 0.29 5.19 17.20
CA CYS A 255 -0.08 6.02 16.04
C CYS A 255 -1.49 6.62 16.18
N PHE A 256 -2.47 5.84 16.66
CA PHE A 256 -3.82 6.33 16.90
C PHE A 256 -3.84 7.44 17.98
N ARG A 257 -3.14 7.25 19.09
CA ARG A 257 -2.99 8.27 20.14
C ARG A 257 -2.30 9.53 19.64
N HIS A 258 -1.34 9.40 18.73
CA HIS A 258 -0.68 10.55 18.13
C HIS A 258 -1.67 11.37 17.28
N ILE A 259 -2.45 10.70 16.43
CA ILE A 259 -3.43 11.37 15.57
C ILE A 259 -4.60 11.95 16.36
N ASP A 260 -5.10 11.25 17.35
CA ASP A 260 -6.13 11.76 18.23
C ASP A 260 -5.74 13.11 18.88
N ARG A 261 -4.51 13.20 19.38
CA ARG A 261 -3.96 14.46 19.91
C ARG A 261 -3.76 15.53 18.83
N LYS A 262 -3.32 15.15 17.64
CA LYS A 262 -3.03 16.08 16.54
C LYS A 262 -4.30 16.67 15.90
N LEU A 263 -5.34 15.87 15.77
CA LEU A 263 -6.60 16.24 15.10
C LEU A 263 -7.77 16.52 16.06
N GLY A 264 -7.52 16.55 17.38
CA GLY A 264 -8.51 16.94 18.38
C GLY A 264 -9.69 15.97 18.49
N GLY A 265 -9.46 14.68 18.64
CA GLY A 265 -10.48 13.66 18.86
C GLY A 265 -10.81 12.80 17.64
N ALA A 266 -9.91 12.73 16.67
CA ALA A 266 -10.08 11.90 15.45
C ALA A 266 -9.61 10.45 15.65
N TRP A 267 -10.35 9.68 16.47
CA TRP A 267 -10.07 8.25 16.61
C TRP A 267 -10.64 7.47 15.42
N PRO A 268 -9.87 6.54 14.80
CA PRO A 268 -10.38 5.73 13.71
C PRO A 268 -11.57 4.86 14.15
N SER A 269 -12.66 4.89 13.42
CA SER A 269 -13.84 4.07 13.68
C SER A 269 -13.65 2.61 13.25
N GLN A 270 -12.77 2.39 12.27
CA GLN A 270 -12.44 1.07 11.73
C GLN A 270 -10.97 0.99 11.35
N LEU A 271 -10.40 -0.21 11.43
CA LEU A 271 -9.06 -0.55 10.98
C LEU A 271 -9.14 -1.64 9.91
N VAL A 272 -8.79 -1.28 8.68
CA VAL A 272 -8.78 -2.22 7.55
C VAL A 272 -7.38 -2.81 7.40
N LEU A 273 -7.29 -4.14 7.38
CA LEU A 273 -6.03 -4.87 7.22
C LEU A 273 -5.85 -5.29 5.77
N THR A 274 -4.68 -5.04 5.21
CA THR A 274 -4.30 -5.34 3.83
C THR A 274 -2.91 -5.97 3.79
N GLY A 275 -2.56 -6.59 2.67
CA GLY A 275 -1.26 -7.25 2.48
C GLY A 275 -1.23 -8.71 2.89
N PRO A 276 -0.12 -9.42 2.60
CA PRO A 276 -0.04 -10.88 2.78
C PRO A 276 -0.24 -11.36 4.22
N ALA A 277 0.27 -10.62 5.20
CA ALA A 277 0.16 -10.99 6.61
C ALA A 277 -1.23 -10.73 7.22
N ALA A 278 -2.11 -10.00 6.52
CA ALA A 278 -3.45 -9.65 7.01
C ALA A 278 -4.44 -10.83 7.07
N THR A 279 -4.04 -12.02 6.67
CA THR A 279 -4.89 -13.22 6.62
C THR A 279 -5.00 -13.96 7.95
N ASP A 280 -4.17 -13.63 8.96
CA ASP A 280 -4.20 -14.29 10.27
C ASP A 280 -5.35 -13.73 11.14
N PRO A 281 -6.35 -14.55 11.51
CA PRO A 281 -7.45 -14.11 12.39
C PRO A 281 -7.00 -13.62 13.77
N ALA A 282 -5.89 -14.15 14.28
CA ALA A 282 -5.34 -13.74 15.58
C ALA A 282 -4.82 -12.28 15.55
N LEU A 283 -4.35 -11.81 14.40
CA LEU A 283 -3.98 -10.43 14.17
C LEU A 283 -5.19 -9.50 14.32
N THR A 284 -6.32 -9.84 13.67
CA THR A 284 -7.56 -9.06 13.75
C THR A 284 -8.05 -8.96 15.21
N THR A 285 -7.96 -10.05 15.96
CA THR A 285 -8.34 -10.10 17.39
C THR A 285 -7.41 -9.21 18.22
N ALA A 286 -6.10 -9.30 18.05
CA ALA A 286 -5.11 -8.50 18.79
C ALA A 286 -5.32 -7.00 18.53
N LEU A 287 -5.43 -6.59 17.29
CA LEU A 287 -5.64 -5.19 16.91
C LEU A 287 -6.97 -4.64 17.40
N SER A 288 -8.06 -5.42 17.31
CA SER A 288 -9.37 -4.99 17.81
C SER A 288 -9.34 -4.79 19.32
N SER A 289 -8.71 -5.71 20.06
CA SER A 289 -8.61 -5.64 21.51
C SER A 289 -7.74 -4.47 21.99
N VAL A 290 -6.53 -4.35 21.46
CA VAL A 290 -5.54 -3.34 21.92
C VAL A 290 -5.93 -1.93 21.47
N CYS A 291 -6.35 -1.76 20.22
CA CYS A 291 -6.67 -0.45 19.66
C CYS A 291 -8.10 0.01 19.95
N SER A 292 -8.93 -0.83 20.57
CA SER A 292 -10.36 -0.53 20.81
C SER A 292 -11.09 -0.08 19.53
N VAL A 293 -10.83 -0.77 18.42
CA VAL A 293 -11.38 -0.45 17.10
C VAL A 293 -11.85 -1.74 16.42
N HIS A 294 -12.84 -1.65 15.56
CA HIS A 294 -13.23 -2.79 14.74
C HIS A 294 -12.18 -3.02 13.64
N ALA A 295 -11.31 -4.02 13.84
CA ALA A 295 -10.35 -4.45 12.84
C ALA A 295 -10.96 -5.52 11.92
N LEU A 296 -10.75 -5.36 10.61
CA LEU A 296 -11.23 -6.32 9.62
C LEU A 296 -10.23 -6.46 8.47
N ALA A 297 -10.04 -7.67 8.01
CA ALA A 297 -9.29 -7.90 6.77
C ALA A 297 -10.09 -7.35 5.58
N VAL A 298 -9.41 -6.63 4.67
CA VAL A 298 -10.08 -6.18 3.46
C VAL A 298 -10.50 -7.41 2.64
N GLY A 299 -11.80 -7.68 2.64
CA GLY A 299 -12.42 -8.46 1.59
C GLY A 299 -12.46 -7.56 0.36
N LEU A 300 -12.44 -8.18 -0.81
CA LEU A 300 -12.66 -7.44 -2.03
C LEU A 300 -14.03 -6.78 -1.93
N ALA A 301 -14.08 -5.46 -2.01
CA ALA A 301 -15.32 -4.73 -1.85
C ALA A 301 -16.37 -5.24 -2.84
N PRO A 302 -17.60 -5.54 -2.40
CA PRO A 302 -18.68 -5.93 -3.31
C PRO A 302 -18.82 -4.88 -4.41
N GLY A 303 -18.84 -5.30 -5.67
CA GLY A 303 -18.94 -4.40 -6.83
C GLY A 303 -17.63 -4.07 -7.53
N VAL A 304 -16.46 -4.19 -6.89
CA VAL A 304 -15.16 -3.96 -7.56
C VAL A 304 -14.63 -5.21 -8.25
N LEU A 305 -15.17 -6.39 -7.91
CA LEU A 305 -14.52 -7.66 -8.18
C LEU A 305 -15.49 -8.76 -8.63
N GLN A 306 -16.54 -8.39 -9.35
CA GLN A 306 -17.40 -9.38 -9.97
C GLN A 306 -16.67 -10.05 -11.13
N GLY A 307 -16.28 -11.30 -10.97
CA GLY A 307 -16.16 -12.22 -12.09
C GLY A 307 -14.89 -13.02 -12.30
N VAL A 308 -13.78 -12.81 -11.60
CA VAL A 308 -12.54 -13.57 -11.91
C VAL A 308 -11.77 -14.06 -10.67
N LEU A 309 -12.20 -13.69 -9.48
CA LEU A 309 -11.51 -14.07 -8.25
C LEU A 309 -12.13 -15.28 -7.53
N ASP A 310 -12.52 -16.25 -8.26
CA ASP A 310 -12.73 -17.58 -7.73
C ASP A 310 -11.44 -18.39 -7.91
N PRO A 311 -10.81 -18.85 -6.92
CA PRO A 311 -10.65 -18.57 -5.50
C PRO A 311 -9.26 -18.03 -5.17
N MET A 312 -9.06 -16.73 -5.12
CA MET A 312 -7.80 -16.21 -4.58
C MET A 312 -7.77 -16.49 -3.09
N ALA A 313 -6.89 -17.37 -2.68
CA ALA A 313 -6.79 -17.86 -1.30
C ALA A 313 -6.50 -16.76 -0.26
N ALA A 314 -6.16 -15.54 -0.69
CA ALA A 314 -5.85 -14.41 0.18
C ALA A 314 -6.14 -13.06 -0.50
N PRO A 315 -7.40 -12.58 -0.54
CA PRO A 315 -7.79 -11.32 -1.19
C PRO A 315 -6.99 -10.11 -0.69
N CYS A 316 -6.62 -10.10 0.60
CA CYS A 316 -5.82 -9.02 1.21
C CYS A 316 -4.48 -8.80 0.52
N SER A 317 -3.87 -9.86 0.01
CA SER A 317 -2.57 -9.82 -0.66
C SER A 317 -2.59 -9.10 -2.01
N TRP A 318 -3.77 -8.93 -2.61
CA TRP A 318 -3.94 -8.26 -3.90
C TRP A 318 -4.27 -6.77 -3.77
N SER A 319 -4.42 -6.26 -2.54
CA SER A 319 -4.87 -4.89 -2.30
C SER A 319 -3.99 -3.83 -2.94
N ALA A 320 -2.68 -4.01 -2.94
CA ALA A 320 -1.74 -3.07 -3.56
C ALA A 320 -1.86 -3.08 -5.09
N ALA A 321 -1.86 -4.26 -5.72
CA ALA A 321 -2.04 -4.41 -7.16
C ALA A 321 -3.37 -3.82 -7.63
N LEU A 322 -4.48 -4.15 -6.94
CA LEU A 322 -5.81 -3.62 -7.25
C LEU A 322 -5.88 -2.10 -7.12
N GLY A 323 -5.36 -1.56 -6.03
CA GLY A 323 -5.35 -0.12 -5.79
C GLY A 323 -4.51 0.63 -6.82
N SER A 324 -3.41 0.04 -7.27
CA SER A 324 -2.61 0.59 -8.35
C SER A 324 -3.38 0.56 -9.68
N ALA A 325 -4.05 -0.53 -10.04
CA ALA A 325 -4.89 -0.59 -11.24
C ALA A 325 -6.01 0.46 -11.21
N LEU A 326 -6.61 0.72 -10.05
CA LEU A 326 -7.67 1.73 -9.87
C LEU A 326 -7.19 3.18 -10.08
N ALA A 327 -5.90 3.48 -9.87
CA ALA A 327 -5.36 4.84 -10.04
C ALA A 327 -5.35 5.33 -11.49
N GLY A 328 -5.24 4.43 -12.45
CA GLY A 328 -5.16 4.76 -13.88
C GLY A 328 -6.37 5.55 -14.43
N HIS A 329 -7.48 5.54 -13.71
CA HIS A 329 -8.73 6.20 -14.12
C HIS A 329 -8.91 7.63 -13.58
N ALA A 330 -8.30 7.97 -12.45
CA ALA A 330 -8.39 9.33 -11.89
C ALA A 330 -7.69 10.37 -12.77
N SER A 331 -6.69 9.96 -13.55
CA SER A 331 -5.94 10.86 -14.44
C SER A 331 -6.63 11.11 -15.80
N GLY A 332 -7.62 10.31 -16.17
CA GLY A 332 -8.34 10.44 -17.46
C GLY A 332 -9.55 11.39 -17.43
N SER A 333 -10.17 11.60 -16.28
CA SER A 333 -11.37 12.42 -16.15
C SER A 333 -11.09 13.93 -16.10
N GLY A 334 -9.83 14.34 -15.83
CA GLY A 334 -9.43 15.76 -15.78
C GLY A 334 -9.09 16.39 -17.12
N ARG A 335 -9.10 15.67 -18.24
CA ARG A 335 -8.75 16.18 -19.58
C ARG A 335 -9.94 16.43 -20.52
N ARG A 336 -11.17 16.42 -20.01
CA ARG A 336 -12.38 16.75 -20.81
C ARG A 336 -13.12 17.99 -20.30
N ALA A 337 -12.41 18.98 -19.77
CA ALA A 337 -12.96 20.31 -19.50
C ALA A 337 -11.88 21.35 -19.82
N ALA A 338 -11.75 21.67 -21.11
CA ALA A 338 -11.23 22.91 -21.66
C ALA A 338 -11.81 23.05 -23.07
#